data_525e7024ae0a521b9832f791e5ce8c1e
#
_entry.id   525e7024ae0a521b9832f791e5ce8c1e
#
_cell.length_a   1.000
_cell.length_b   1.000
_cell.length_c   1.000
_cell.angle_alpha   90.00
_cell.angle_beta   90.00
_cell.angle_gamma   90.00
#
_symmetry.space_group_name_H-M   'P 1'
#
loop_
_entity.id
_entity.type
_entity.pdbx_description
1 polymer ?
#
loop_
_entity_poly.entity_id
_entity_poly.type
_entity_poly.pdbx_seq_one_letter_code
_entity_poly.pdbx_strand_id
1 'polypeptide(L)'
;MAPSANPQNGHRGEQDLDLTSSAVEHRLAENQPSATNTAGAASNGVSQPNVQELDASKLTYTFTENPREIPALGVTADNGNSICTDHMITVKWSAKDGWAAPELRPYGPLSLMPTASVLHYATECFEGLKAYRGYDGKLRIFRPDRNCERMLMSSVRISLPSFAPKELEKLILALMSVDGPKWLPRERPGSFLYLRPTMIGTQSQLGVQAPSEALLYIIVSFMAPMDAPEGGMKLHTSPDDMVRAWVGGFGYAKVGANYGPSLMATKEARARGFHQILWLYGKNGECTEAGASNFFVVWKTREGKTQVVTAPLDDRLILAGVTRNSVLNLARERLAEEVEVVERKYTIDEVIEANAEGRLIESFASGTAYFVCPISLIHHRGSDVQIPAGKGGEGGPITLRLKNWLVDIKYGREEHPWGIVVSEEH
;
A
#
# COMPACT_ATOMS: atom_id res chain seq x y z
N MET A 1 26.59 -14.25 -56.81
CA MET A 1 26.46 -15.59 -56.20
C MET A 1 26.61 -15.37 -54.66
N ALA A 2 25.52 -15.42 -53.97
CA ALA A 2 25.48 -15.37 -52.50
C ALA A 2 24.83 -16.69 -52.04
N PRO A 3 25.35 -17.34 -50.98
CA PRO A 3 24.69 -18.53 -50.44
C PRO A 3 23.63 -18.15 -49.43
N SER A 4 22.50 -18.78 -49.54
CA SER A 4 21.34 -18.76 -48.68
C SER A 4 21.66 -19.34 -47.30
N ALA A 5 21.28 -18.64 -46.21
CA ALA A 5 21.23 -19.17 -44.85
C ALA A 5 19.77 -19.41 -44.44
N ASN A 6 19.52 -20.61 -44.01
CA ASN A 6 18.25 -21.13 -43.53
C ASN A 6 18.09 -20.76 -42.03
N PRO A 7 16.97 -20.20 -41.55
CA PRO A 7 16.76 -19.99 -40.12
C PRO A 7 16.12 -21.24 -39.51
N GLN A 8 16.84 -21.89 -38.61
CA GLN A 8 16.24 -22.88 -37.73
C GLN A 8 15.50 -22.15 -36.57
N ASN A 9 14.20 -22.33 -36.57
CA ASN A 9 13.29 -21.98 -35.45
C ASN A 9 13.61 -22.87 -34.22
N GLY A 10 14.15 -22.27 -33.20
CA GLY A 10 14.17 -22.85 -31.87
C GLY A 10 13.08 -22.20 -31.03
N HIS A 11 11.93 -22.87 -30.91
CA HIS A 11 10.94 -22.54 -29.88
C HIS A 11 11.57 -22.75 -28.48
N ARG A 12 11.93 -21.67 -27.80
CA ARG A 12 12.08 -21.68 -26.36
C ARG A 12 10.67 -21.44 -25.81
N GLY A 13 10.13 -22.44 -25.13
CA GLY A 13 8.86 -22.35 -24.45
C GLY A 13 8.90 -21.20 -23.45
N GLU A 14 7.94 -20.32 -23.57
CA GLU A 14 7.55 -19.36 -22.54
C GLU A 14 7.12 -20.17 -21.31
N GLN A 15 7.93 -20.13 -20.25
CA GLN A 15 7.49 -20.59 -18.95
C GLN A 15 6.60 -19.47 -18.41
N ASP A 16 5.30 -19.71 -18.37
CA ASP A 16 4.32 -18.91 -17.64
C ASP A 16 4.80 -18.77 -16.19
N LEU A 17 5.19 -17.55 -15.81
CA LEU A 17 5.52 -17.22 -14.45
C LEU A 17 4.20 -17.06 -13.67
N ASP A 18 3.75 -18.14 -13.06
CA ASP A 18 2.65 -18.09 -12.10
C ASP A 18 3.08 -17.20 -10.91
N LEU A 19 2.43 -16.05 -10.78
CA LEU A 19 2.67 -15.02 -9.75
C LEU A 19 1.61 -15.06 -8.65
N THR A 20 1.04 -16.23 -8.37
CA THR A 20 0.22 -16.48 -7.18
C THR A 20 1.08 -16.33 -5.90
N SER A 21 0.43 -16.14 -4.76
CA SER A 21 1.11 -16.08 -3.45
C SER A 21 2.09 -17.25 -3.26
N SER A 22 1.79 -18.43 -3.80
CA SER A 22 2.66 -19.60 -3.75
C SER A 22 3.97 -19.43 -4.53
N ALA A 23 4.00 -18.70 -5.64
CA ALA A 23 5.22 -18.45 -6.41
C ALA A 23 6.13 -17.41 -5.71
N VAL A 24 5.55 -16.48 -4.97
CA VAL A 24 6.31 -15.57 -4.10
C VAL A 24 6.89 -16.35 -2.92
N GLU A 25 6.10 -17.23 -2.31
CA GLU A 25 6.53 -18.14 -1.25
C GLU A 25 7.64 -19.09 -1.73
N HIS A 26 7.54 -19.63 -2.94
CA HIS A 26 8.58 -20.52 -3.51
C HIS A 26 9.90 -19.77 -3.76
N ARG A 27 9.87 -18.55 -4.27
CA ARG A 27 11.08 -17.72 -4.42
C ARG A 27 11.64 -17.19 -3.11
N LEU A 28 10.78 -16.94 -2.11
CA LEU A 28 11.21 -16.62 -0.74
C LEU A 28 11.84 -17.85 -0.08
N ALA A 29 11.32 -19.07 -0.34
CA ALA A 29 11.89 -20.33 0.12
C ALA A 29 13.22 -20.67 -0.58
N GLU A 30 13.38 -20.34 -1.87
CA GLU A 30 14.65 -20.53 -2.60
C GLU A 30 15.77 -19.62 -2.08
N ASN A 31 15.42 -18.47 -1.49
CA ASN A 31 16.36 -17.54 -0.86
C ASN A 31 16.53 -17.76 0.65
N GLN A 32 15.81 -18.71 1.25
CA GLN A 32 16.06 -19.20 2.62
C GLN A 32 17.05 -20.35 2.54
N PRO A 33 18.06 -20.45 3.41
CA PRO A 33 18.91 -21.61 3.50
C PRO A 33 18.05 -22.82 3.85
N SER A 34 17.96 -23.77 2.92
CA SER A 34 17.09 -24.95 3.03
C SER A 34 17.51 -25.86 4.18
N ALA A 35 16.64 -26.02 5.17
CA ALA A 35 16.69 -27.14 6.10
C ALA A 35 16.06 -28.38 5.42
N THR A 36 16.82 -29.10 4.62
CA THR A 36 16.42 -30.43 4.17
C THR A 36 17.23 -31.49 4.93
N ASN A 37 16.55 -32.25 5.77
CA ASN A 37 17.01 -33.51 6.26
C ASN A 37 17.18 -34.52 5.11
N THR A 38 18.43 -34.81 4.74
CA THR A 38 18.78 -36.07 4.06
C THR A 38 19.97 -36.68 4.78
N ALA A 39 19.74 -37.87 5.32
CA ALA A 39 20.76 -38.69 5.91
C ALA A 39 21.78 -39.13 4.85
N GLY A 40 23.08 -38.93 5.15
CA GLY A 40 24.19 -39.68 4.60
C GLY A 40 24.99 -39.02 3.48
N ALA A 41 25.88 -38.10 3.84
CA ALA A 41 27.25 -37.95 3.30
C ALA A 41 28.01 -36.95 4.18
N ALA A 42 29.16 -37.33 4.69
CA ALA A 42 30.03 -36.47 5.49
C ALA A 42 30.58 -35.34 4.59
N SER A 43 30.11 -34.11 4.81
CA SER A 43 30.71 -32.89 4.30
C SER A 43 31.03 -31.98 5.49
N ASN A 44 32.20 -31.39 5.48
CA ASN A 44 32.73 -30.50 6.52
C ASN A 44 31.70 -29.39 6.81
N GLY A 45 31.09 -29.48 8.00
CA GLY A 45 30.08 -28.56 8.46
C GLY A 45 30.66 -27.17 8.77
N VAL A 46 30.43 -26.21 7.88
CA VAL A 46 30.29 -24.82 8.29
C VAL A 46 28.81 -24.68 8.69
N SER A 47 28.53 -24.74 9.98
CA SER A 47 27.23 -24.38 10.52
C SER A 47 26.92 -22.95 10.11
N GLN A 48 25.84 -22.74 9.30
CA GLN A 48 25.34 -21.40 9.06
C GLN A 48 24.99 -20.76 10.41
N PRO A 49 25.34 -19.48 10.62
CA PRO A 49 25.01 -18.82 11.87
C PRO A 49 23.48 -18.86 12.04
N ASN A 50 23.04 -19.24 13.22
CA ASN A 50 21.61 -19.25 13.60
C ASN A 50 21.17 -17.78 13.74
N VAL A 51 20.80 -17.16 12.61
CA VAL A 51 20.38 -15.75 12.54
C VAL A 51 19.00 -15.63 13.19
N GLN A 52 18.85 -14.72 14.15
CA GLN A 52 17.58 -14.57 14.88
C GLN A 52 16.48 -14.00 13.97
N GLU A 53 15.34 -14.67 13.98
CA GLU A 53 14.12 -14.20 13.29
C GLU A 53 13.42 -13.11 14.12
N LEU A 54 12.59 -12.30 13.45
CA LEU A 54 11.70 -11.35 14.14
C LEU A 54 10.71 -12.14 15.01
N ASP A 55 10.67 -11.80 16.30
CA ASP A 55 9.86 -12.51 17.29
C ASP A 55 9.15 -11.49 18.21
N ALA A 56 7.86 -11.29 17.96
CA ALA A 56 7.04 -10.36 18.72
C ALA A 56 6.84 -10.79 20.19
N SER A 57 7.04 -12.08 20.51
CA SER A 57 6.91 -12.56 21.88
C SER A 57 8.01 -12.01 22.81
N LYS A 58 9.11 -11.51 22.22
CA LYS A 58 10.21 -10.87 22.93
C LYS A 58 10.03 -9.35 23.11
N LEU A 59 8.84 -8.82 22.80
CA LEU A 59 8.57 -7.39 22.95
C LEU A 59 8.75 -6.95 24.40
N THR A 60 9.59 -5.95 24.59
CA THR A 60 9.80 -5.27 25.87
C THR A 60 9.05 -3.94 25.89
N TYR A 61 8.70 -3.46 27.09
CA TYR A 61 7.87 -2.27 27.27
C TYR A 61 8.59 -1.25 28.13
N THR A 62 8.78 -0.07 27.58
CA THR A 62 9.25 1.12 28.29
C THR A 62 8.20 2.22 28.08
N PHE A 63 7.37 2.44 29.11
CA PHE A 63 6.31 3.45 29.02
C PHE A 63 6.86 4.85 29.22
N THR A 64 6.19 5.83 28.57
CA THR A 64 6.52 7.24 28.78
C THR A 64 6.14 7.72 30.18
N GLU A 65 7.03 8.49 30.81
CA GLU A 65 6.73 9.20 32.06
C GLU A 65 5.95 10.52 31.84
N ASN A 66 5.93 10.99 30.58
CA ASN A 66 5.30 12.25 30.18
C ASN A 66 4.25 12.02 29.09
N PRO A 67 3.11 11.39 29.42
CA PRO A 67 2.05 11.14 28.46
C PRO A 67 1.46 12.47 27.96
N ARG A 68 1.26 12.57 26.64
CA ARG A 68 0.72 13.77 26.00
C ARG A 68 -0.80 13.85 26.13
N GLU A 69 -1.34 15.06 26.03
CA GLU A 69 -2.78 15.25 25.95
C GLU A 69 -3.31 14.83 24.57
N ILE A 70 -4.53 14.29 24.58
CA ILE A 70 -5.22 13.94 23.35
C ILE A 70 -5.71 15.25 22.71
N PRO A 71 -5.40 15.50 21.42
CA PRO A 71 -5.85 16.71 20.75
C PRO A 71 -7.38 16.80 20.68
N ALA A 72 -7.89 18.01 20.57
CA ALA A 72 -9.31 18.25 20.33
C ALA A 72 -9.76 17.59 19.02
N LEU A 73 -11.06 17.28 18.89
CA LEU A 73 -11.62 16.72 17.67
C LEU A 73 -11.32 17.63 16.47
N GLY A 74 -10.85 17.02 15.37
CA GLY A 74 -10.48 17.73 14.14
C GLY A 74 -9.06 18.30 14.13
N VAL A 75 -8.34 18.32 15.25
CA VAL A 75 -6.93 18.73 15.30
C VAL A 75 -6.06 17.52 14.94
N THR A 76 -5.35 17.60 13.84
CA THR A 76 -4.53 16.47 13.30
C THR A 76 -3.06 16.82 13.12
N ALA A 77 -2.72 18.10 13.31
CA ALA A 77 -1.35 18.60 13.22
C ALA A 77 -1.13 19.72 14.24
N ASP A 78 0.10 19.82 14.72
CA ASP A 78 0.57 20.93 15.54
C ASP A 78 1.67 21.68 14.80
N ASN A 79 1.43 22.98 14.51
CA ASN A 79 2.34 23.82 13.72
C ASN A 79 2.83 23.18 12.42
N GLY A 80 1.95 22.43 11.73
CA GLY A 80 2.27 21.68 10.51
C GLY A 80 2.95 20.33 10.73
N ASN A 81 3.26 19.95 11.96
CA ASN A 81 3.85 18.66 12.31
C ASN A 81 2.77 17.64 12.65
N SER A 82 3.03 16.38 12.31
CA SER A 82 2.14 15.26 12.68
C SER A 82 2.09 15.09 14.20
N ILE A 83 0.88 14.94 14.75
CA ILE A 83 0.68 14.57 16.15
C ILE A 83 0.73 13.05 16.22
N CYS A 84 1.75 12.50 16.88
CA CYS A 84 1.91 11.06 17.09
C CYS A 84 1.45 10.65 18.49
N THR A 85 1.11 9.37 18.65
CA THR A 85 0.77 8.79 19.96
C THR A 85 1.98 8.71 20.90
N ASP A 86 1.78 8.30 22.13
CA ASP A 86 2.80 8.35 23.18
C ASP A 86 3.99 7.43 22.92
N HIS A 87 3.75 6.31 22.25
CA HIS A 87 4.77 5.28 22.06
C HIS A 87 5.02 4.96 20.58
N MET A 88 6.13 4.27 20.35
CA MET A 88 6.52 3.67 19.08
C MET A 88 7.17 2.32 19.34
N ILE A 89 7.16 1.45 18.34
CA ILE A 89 7.97 0.22 18.38
C ILE A 89 9.21 0.41 17.53
N THR A 90 10.35 -0.11 18.01
CA THR A 90 11.61 -0.18 17.26
C THR A 90 12.21 -1.57 17.35
N VAL A 91 12.76 -2.07 16.23
CA VAL A 91 13.46 -3.35 16.15
C VAL A 91 14.68 -3.21 15.27
N LYS A 92 15.87 -3.44 15.82
CA LYS A 92 17.12 -3.44 15.07
C LYS A 92 17.33 -4.79 14.39
N TRP A 93 17.99 -4.75 13.24
CA TRP A 93 18.47 -5.93 12.54
C TRP A 93 19.89 -5.75 12.09
N SER A 94 20.67 -6.83 12.16
CA SER A 94 22.00 -6.90 11.53
C SER A 94 22.13 -8.20 10.71
N ALA A 95 22.91 -8.13 9.63
CA ALA A 95 23.21 -9.33 8.83
C ALA A 95 23.97 -10.41 9.61
N LYS A 96 24.65 -10.01 10.68
CA LYS A 96 25.44 -10.92 11.54
C LYS A 96 24.55 -11.65 12.56
N ASP A 97 23.67 -10.92 13.24
CA ASP A 97 22.96 -11.43 14.41
C ASP A 97 21.47 -11.68 14.15
N GLY A 98 20.92 -11.09 13.05
CA GLY A 98 19.49 -11.10 12.75
C GLY A 98 18.71 -10.03 13.50
N TRP A 99 17.46 -10.31 13.83
CA TRP A 99 16.55 -9.40 14.50
C TRP A 99 16.80 -9.38 16.02
N ALA A 100 17.01 -8.20 16.57
CA ALA A 100 17.03 -7.96 18.02
C ALA A 100 15.60 -8.10 18.60
N ALA A 101 15.50 -8.15 19.93
CA ALA A 101 14.22 -8.09 20.62
C ALA A 101 13.51 -6.76 20.28
N PRO A 102 12.19 -6.78 19.95
CA PRO A 102 11.42 -5.57 19.77
C PRO A 102 11.29 -4.77 21.07
N GLU A 103 11.23 -3.43 20.94
CA GLU A 103 11.04 -2.52 22.07
C GLU A 103 9.89 -1.56 21.76
N LEU A 104 8.85 -1.57 22.61
CA LEU A 104 7.87 -0.49 22.72
C LEU A 104 8.48 0.57 23.64
N ARG A 105 8.62 1.78 23.13
CA ARG A 105 9.31 2.87 23.83
C ARG A 105 8.59 4.20 23.61
N PRO A 106 8.90 5.23 24.41
CA PRO A 106 8.37 6.58 24.15
C PRO A 106 8.66 7.05 22.73
N TYR A 107 7.66 7.67 22.08
CA TYR A 107 7.85 8.29 20.77
C TYR A 107 8.88 9.42 20.84
N GLY A 108 9.85 9.39 19.95
CA GLY A 108 10.92 10.37 19.92
C GLY A 108 11.79 10.26 18.67
N PRO A 109 12.87 11.04 18.60
CA PRO A 109 13.77 11.06 17.44
C PRO A 109 14.50 9.73 17.24
N LEU A 110 14.81 9.43 15.97
CA LEU A 110 15.72 8.36 15.60
C LEU A 110 17.15 8.94 15.50
N SER A 111 18.12 8.25 16.09
CA SER A 111 19.53 8.60 15.95
C SER A 111 20.14 7.80 14.80
N LEU A 112 20.55 8.49 13.74
CA LEU A 112 21.20 7.92 12.56
C LEU A 112 22.52 8.63 12.30
N MET A 113 23.53 7.85 11.86
CA MET A 113 24.77 8.43 11.35
C MET A 113 24.48 9.14 10.01
N PRO A 114 25.14 10.27 9.71
CA PRO A 114 24.96 10.96 8.43
C PRO A 114 25.24 10.11 7.20
N THR A 115 26.02 9.04 7.34
CA THR A 115 26.35 8.07 6.29
C THR A 115 25.37 6.90 6.21
N ALA A 116 24.27 6.92 6.96
CA ALA A 116 23.25 5.87 6.89
C ALA A 116 22.68 5.74 5.47
N SER A 117 22.58 4.52 4.95
CA SER A 117 22.26 4.25 3.54
C SER A 117 20.90 4.82 3.12
N VAL A 118 19.92 4.85 4.01
CA VAL A 118 18.59 5.42 3.74
C VAL A 118 18.66 6.89 3.33
N LEU A 119 19.59 7.67 3.90
CA LEU A 119 19.72 9.11 3.64
C LEU A 119 20.27 9.42 2.24
N HIS A 120 20.87 8.43 1.57
CA HIS A 120 21.55 8.61 0.28
C HIS A 120 20.93 7.79 -0.85
N TYR A 121 20.41 6.60 -0.55
CA TYR A 121 19.99 5.63 -1.57
C TYR A 121 18.53 5.19 -1.46
N ALA A 122 17.73 5.87 -0.63
CA ALA A 122 16.31 5.57 -0.41
C ALA A 122 16.08 4.08 -0.08
N THR A 123 16.97 3.46 0.70
CA THR A 123 16.83 2.09 1.19
C THR A 123 15.77 2.06 2.28
N GLU A 124 14.51 2.25 1.88
CA GLU A 124 13.35 2.41 2.74
C GLU A 124 12.11 1.77 2.11
N CYS A 125 11.34 1.05 2.91
CA CYS A 125 9.98 0.65 2.59
C CYS A 125 9.04 0.95 3.77
N PHE A 126 7.77 1.15 3.48
CA PHE A 126 6.81 1.51 4.52
C PHE A 126 5.41 0.98 4.21
N GLU A 127 4.58 0.99 5.24
CA GLU A 127 3.16 0.71 5.12
C GLU A 127 2.30 1.85 5.65
N GLY A 128 1.03 1.78 5.30
CA GLY A 128 0.03 2.71 5.79
C GLY A 128 -1.29 2.00 5.98
N LEU A 129 -1.75 1.94 7.22
CA LEU A 129 -3.03 1.37 7.61
C LEU A 129 -3.67 2.24 8.68
N LYS A 130 -4.93 1.96 9.02
CA LYS A 130 -5.68 2.75 9.99
C LYS A 130 -6.26 1.86 11.08
N ALA A 131 -6.22 2.37 12.31
CA ALA A 131 -7.00 1.84 13.43
C ALA A 131 -8.24 2.70 13.61
N TYR A 132 -9.39 2.06 13.84
CA TYR A 132 -10.69 2.70 13.89
C TYR A 132 -11.37 2.44 15.23
N ARG A 133 -11.97 3.48 15.84
CA ARG A 133 -12.94 3.30 16.91
C ARG A 133 -14.30 3.05 16.29
N GLY A 134 -14.78 1.82 16.42
CA GLY A 134 -16.08 1.40 15.89
C GLY A 134 -17.26 2.05 16.63
N TYR A 135 -18.43 2.05 15.99
CA TYR A 135 -19.68 2.50 16.61
C TYR A 135 -20.16 1.56 17.72
N ASP A 136 -19.65 0.33 17.73
CA ASP A 136 -19.83 -0.65 18.81
C ASP A 136 -18.82 -0.48 19.96
N GLY A 137 -18.02 0.58 19.92
CA GLY A 137 -17.01 0.91 20.92
C GLY A 137 -15.72 0.10 20.84
N LYS A 138 -15.60 -0.88 19.94
CA LYS A 138 -14.39 -1.70 19.80
C LYS A 138 -13.34 -1.00 18.94
N LEU A 139 -12.06 -1.23 19.26
CA LEU A 139 -10.92 -0.80 18.46
C LEU A 139 -10.61 -1.85 17.40
N ARG A 140 -10.44 -1.43 16.13
CA ARG A 140 -10.19 -2.35 15.00
C ARG A 140 -9.09 -1.86 14.09
N ILE A 141 -8.39 -2.82 13.48
CA ILE A 141 -7.50 -2.58 12.33
C ILE A 141 -8.06 -3.34 11.13
N PHE A 142 -8.08 -2.70 9.97
CA PHE A 142 -8.63 -3.29 8.76
C PHE A 142 -7.55 -4.01 7.97
N ARG A 143 -7.64 -5.34 7.86
CA ARG A 143 -6.78 -6.25 7.07
C ARG A 143 -5.27 -5.99 7.25
N PRO A 144 -4.75 -5.96 8.48
CA PRO A 144 -3.31 -5.74 8.72
C PRO A 144 -2.43 -6.84 8.11
N ASP A 145 -2.93 -8.06 8.00
CA ASP A 145 -2.29 -9.19 7.32
C ASP A 145 -1.76 -8.80 5.94
N ARG A 146 -2.60 -8.20 5.11
CA ARG A 146 -2.25 -7.79 3.74
C ARG A 146 -1.21 -6.67 3.69
N ASN A 147 -1.23 -5.76 4.65
CA ASN A 147 -0.19 -4.74 4.78
C ASN A 147 1.14 -5.36 5.17
N CYS A 148 1.15 -6.31 6.12
CA CYS A 148 2.37 -6.99 6.57
C CYS A 148 3.00 -7.85 5.46
N GLU A 149 2.20 -8.60 4.70
CA GLU A 149 2.64 -9.35 3.52
C GLU A 149 3.27 -8.42 2.47
N ARG A 150 2.62 -7.28 2.18
CA ARG A 150 3.11 -6.31 1.21
C ARG A 150 4.38 -5.60 1.70
N MET A 151 4.53 -5.36 3.00
CA MET A 151 5.76 -4.81 3.56
C MET A 151 6.93 -5.79 3.41
N LEU A 152 6.71 -7.08 3.64
CA LEU A 152 7.71 -8.11 3.38
C LEU A 152 8.15 -8.10 1.90
N MET A 153 7.20 -8.10 0.97
CA MET A 153 7.50 -8.04 -0.46
C MET A 153 8.29 -6.78 -0.82
N SER A 154 7.91 -5.62 -0.27
CA SER A 154 8.60 -4.35 -0.52
C SER A 154 10.01 -4.33 0.06
N SER A 155 10.20 -4.88 1.27
CA SER A 155 11.48 -5.03 1.93
C SER A 155 12.46 -5.86 1.10
N VAL A 156 12.05 -7.06 0.70
CA VAL A 156 12.86 -7.98 -0.11
C VAL A 156 13.21 -7.36 -1.47
N ARG A 157 12.28 -6.59 -2.08
CA ARG A 157 12.52 -5.94 -3.39
C ARG A 157 13.69 -4.97 -3.38
N ILE A 158 14.01 -4.36 -2.25
CA ILE A 158 15.11 -3.40 -2.10
C ILE A 158 16.23 -3.90 -1.19
N SER A 159 16.32 -5.22 -1.01
CA SER A 159 17.38 -5.88 -0.23
C SER A 159 17.43 -5.46 1.25
N LEU A 160 16.30 -5.10 1.82
CA LEU A 160 16.12 -5.01 3.26
C LEU A 160 15.76 -6.39 3.83
N PRO A 161 15.95 -6.62 5.15
CA PRO A 161 15.73 -7.93 5.74
C PRO A 161 14.30 -8.46 5.60
N SER A 162 14.18 -9.76 5.45
CA SER A 162 12.90 -10.48 5.52
C SER A 162 12.44 -10.65 6.97
N PHE A 163 11.17 -10.93 7.15
CA PHE A 163 10.53 -11.20 8.44
C PHE A 163 9.22 -11.97 8.22
N ALA A 164 8.74 -12.69 9.22
CA ALA A 164 7.42 -13.30 9.16
C ALA A 164 6.33 -12.22 9.28
N PRO A 165 5.42 -12.05 8.28
CA PRO A 165 4.38 -11.00 8.32
C PRO A 165 3.53 -11.03 9.59
N LYS A 166 3.29 -12.22 10.13
CA LYS A 166 2.51 -12.39 11.37
C LYS A 166 3.18 -11.78 12.60
N GLU A 167 4.51 -11.74 12.64
CA GLU A 167 5.23 -11.09 13.73
C GLU A 167 5.09 -9.56 13.67
N LEU A 168 5.15 -8.97 12.48
CA LEU A 168 4.86 -7.54 12.30
C LEU A 168 3.41 -7.21 12.69
N GLU A 169 2.45 -8.05 12.32
CA GLU A 169 1.03 -7.87 12.70
C GLU A 169 0.87 -7.88 14.22
N LYS A 170 1.50 -8.83 14.94
CA LYS A 170 1.48 -8.87 16.41
C LYS A 170 2.04 -7.58 17.03
N LEU A 171 3.15 -7.05 16.49
CA LEU A 171 3.73 -5.79 16.95
C LEU A 171 2.79 -4.60 16.73
N ILE A 172 2.11 -4.54 15.58
CA ILE A 172 1.09 -3.51 15.30
C ILE A 172 -0.06 -3.59 16.31
N LEU A 173 -0.57 -4.79 16.55
CA LEU A 173 -1.65 -5.01 17.52
C LEU A 173 -1.20 -4.65 18.95
N ALA A 174 0.03 -5.00 19.35
CA ALA A 174 0.58 -4.67 20.66
C ALA A 174 0.71 -3.15 20.88
N LEU A 175 1.20 -2.40 19.88
CA LEU A 175 1.26 -0.94 19.98
C LEU A 175 -0.13 -0.32 20.11
N MET A 176 -1.09 -0.82 19.34
CA MET A 176 -2.47 -0.31 19.39
C MET A 176 -3.21 -0.72 20.66
N SER A 177 -2.87 -1.86 21.25
CA SER A 177 -3.41 -2.28 22.55
C SER A 177 -2.95 -1.34 23.68
N VAL A 178 -1.72 -0.79 23.59
CA VAL A 178 -1.19 0.20 24.56
C VAL A 178 -1.76 1.60 24.33
N ASP A 179 -1.61 2.14 23.12
CA ASP A 179 -1.94 3.54 22.84
C ASP A 179 -3.41 3.75 22.44
N GLY A 180 -4.04 2.73 21.85
CA GLY A 180 -5.38 2.83 21.28
C GLY A 180 -6.47 3.23 22.30
N PRO A 181 -6.53 2.65 23.51
CA PRO A 181 -7.56 2.99 24.48
C PRO A 181 -7.59 4.49 24.85
N LYS A 182 -6.41 5.09 25.02
CA LYS A 182 -6.27 6.52 25.28
C LYS A 182 -6.53 7.37 24.04
N TRP A 183 -5.84 7.08 22.92
CA TRP A 183 -5.79 7.95 21.76
C TRP A 183 -7.01 7.85 20.83
N LEU A 184 -7.77 6.74 20.92
CA LEU A 184 -9.10 6.54 20.33
C LEU A 184 -10.09 6.14 21.42
N PRO A 185 -10.47 7.04 22.32
CA PRO A 185 -11.36 6.72 23.42
C PRO A 185 -12.75 6.31 22.91
N ARG A 186 -13.48 5.52 23.70
CA ARG A 186 -14.80 4.98 23.35
C ARG A 186 -15.85 6.08 23.10
N GLU A 187 -15.64 7.24 23.68
CA GLU A 187 -16.48 8.43 23.54
C GLU A 187 -16.33 9.13 22.18
N ARG A 188 -15.37 8.67 21.36
CA ARG A 188 -15.11 9.22 20.02
C ARG A 188 -15.32 8.17 18.92
N PRO A 189 -16.51 7.52 18.81
CA PRO A 189 -16.77 6.55 17.75
C PRO A 189 -16.67 7.22 16.37
N GLY A 190 -16.25 6.47 15.36
CA GLY A 190 -16.02 6.99 14.01
C GLY A 190 -14.67 7.67 13.81
N SER A 191 -13.86 7.83 14.88
CA SER A 191 -12.49 8.34 14.78
C SER A 191 -11.50 7.25 14.34
N PHE A 192 -10.36 7.69 13.82
CA PHE A 192 -9.28 6.78 13.42
C PHE A 192 -7.90 7.38 13.70
N LEU A 193 -6.91 6.50 13.79
CA LEU A 193 -5.48 6.82 13.77
C LEU A 193 -4.83 6.20 12.57
N TYR A 194 -3.72 6.78 12.10
CA TYR A 194 -2.92 6.30 11.01
C TYR A 194 -1.64 5.64 11.51
N LEU A 195 -1.42 4.39 11.14
CA LEU A 195 -0.23 3.62 11.51
C LEU A 195 0.75 3.62 10.34
N ARG A 196 2.04 3.83 10.67
CA ARG A 196 3.14 3.87 9.73
C ARG A 196 4.26 2.91 10.17
N PRO A 197 4.13 1.60 9.86
CA PRO A 197 5.29 0.71 9.88
C PRO A 197 6.27 1.16 8.79
N THR A 198 7.56 1.23 9.14
CA THR A 198 8.63 1.66 8.24
C THR A 198 9.88 0.85 8.52
N MET A 199 10.60 0.45 7.47
CA MET A 199 11.90 -0.18 7.59
C MET A 199 12.92 0.62 6.77
N ILE A 200 14.06 0.93 7.40
CA ILE A 200 15.12 1.72 6.80
C ILE A 200 16.47 1.01 6.93
N GLY A 201 17.32 1.13 5.90
CA GLY A 201 18.73 0.73 5.99
C GLY A 201 19.51 1.73 6.81
N THR A 202 20.10 1.27 7.92
CA THR A 202 20.82 2.13 8.88
C THR A 202 22.33 1.98 8.82
N GLN A 203 22.84 1.03 8.01
CA GLN A 203 24.30 0.84 7.87
C GLN A 203 25.01 2.16 7.57
N SER A 204 26.01 2.46 8.39
CA SER A 204 26.80 3.71 8.33
C SER A 204 27.93 3.60 7.32
N GLN A 205 27.56 3.40 6.03
CA GLN A 205 28.55 3.28 4.95
C GLN A 205 27.99 3.86 3.65
N LEU A 206 28.76 4.72 3.00
CA LEU A 206 28.47 5.18 1.66
C LEU A 206 28.82 4.08 0.64
N GLY A 207 27.98 3.94 -0.37
CA GLY A 207 28.10 2.94 -1.44
C GLY A 207 26.76 2.26 -1.74
N VAL A 208 26.54 1.92 -3.01
CA VAL A 208 25.31 1.24 -3.46
C VAL A 208 25.45 -0.25 -3.21
N GLN A 209 24.93 -0.69 -2.07
CA GLN A 209 24.97 -2.09 -1.64
C GLN A 209 23.76 -2.42 -0.78
N ALA A 210 23.46 -3.72 -0.62
CA ALA A 210 22.47 -4.17 0.36
C ALA A 210 22.90 -3.78 1.78
N PRO A 211 22.04 -3.11 2.56
CA PRO A 211 22.41 -2.72 3.93
C PRO A 211 22.64 -3.95 4.81
N SER A 212 23.73 -3.93 5.60
CA SER A 212 24.02 -4.94 6.61
C SER A 212 23.37 -4.65 7.97
N GLU A 213 22.74 -3.48 8.10
CA GLU A 213 21.99 -3.05 9.28
C GLU A 213 20.70 -2.38 8.86
N ALA A 214 19.62 -2.63 9.59
CA ALA A 214 18.30 -2.04 9.35
C ALA A 214 17.59 -1.73 10.66
N LEU A 215 16.62 -0.82 10.60
CA LEU A 215 15.71 -0.50 11.68
C LEU A 215 14.26 -0.60 11.16
N LEU A 216 13.49 -1.50 11.75
CA LEU A 216 12.04 -1.53 11.65
C LEU A 216 11.48 -0.65 12.78
N TYR A 217 10.57 0.26 12.45
CA TYR A 217 9.84 1.01 13.47
C TYR A 217 8.38 1.18 13.09
N ILE A 218 7.52 1.33 14.10
CA ILE A 218 6.09 1.54 13.93
C ILE A 218 5.70 2.77 14.73
N ILE A 219 5.13 3.77 14.05
CA ILE A 219 4.57 4.97 14.67
C ILE A 219 3.08 5.07 14.38
N VAL A 220 2.37 5.78 15.24
CA VAL A 220 0.93 6.02 15.10
C VAL A 220 0.69 7.52 15.20
N SER A 221 -0.12 8.07 14.30
CA SER A 221 -0.38 9.51 14.25
C SER A 221 -1.84 9.81 13.93
N PHE A 222 -2.26 11.02 14.28
CA PHE A 222 -3.47 11.60 13.70
C PHE A 222 -3.24 11.94 12.22
N MET A 223 -4.30 11.78 11.44
CA MET A 223 -4.35 12.21 10.04
C MET A 223 -5.72 12.84 9.80
N ALA A 224 -5.75 13.98 9.11
CA ALA A 224 -7.00 14.57 8.67
C ALA A 224 -7.80 13.56 7.82
N PRO A 225 -9.11 13.47 7.98
CA PRO A 225 -9.94 12.76 7.01
C PRO A 225 -9.65 13.33 5.62
N MET A 226 -9.22 12.48 4.70
CA MET A 226 -9.10 12.83 3.29
C MET A 226 -10.40 12.41 2.62
N ASP A 227 -11.41 13.24 2.81
CA ASP A 227 -12.67 13.09 2.10
C ASP A 227 -12.53 13.47 0.63
N ALA A 228 -13.47 13.00 -0.19
CA ALA A 228 -13.52 13.43 -1.57
C ALA A 228 -13.63 14.97 -1.62
N PRO A 229 -12.86 15.65 -2.47
CA PRO A 229 -13.04 17.07 -2.70
C PRO A 229 -14.49 17.36 -3.10
N GLU A 230 -15.00 18.54 -2.73
CA GLU A 230 -16.32 18.97 -3.16
C GLU A 230 -16.46 18.88 -4.68
N GLY A 231 -17.53 18.24 -5.14
CA GLY A 231 -17.74 17.97 -6.57
C GLY A 231 -16.93 16.78 -7.12
N GLY A 232 -16.20 16.02 -6.29
CA GLY A 232 -15.38 14.90 -6.70
C GLY A 232 -13.94 15.27 -7.07
N MET A 233 -13.07 14.27 -7.18
CA MET A 233 -11.66 14.45 -7.51
C MET A 233 -11.47 14.80 -8.99
N LYS A 234 -10.63 15.81 -9.26
CA LYS A 234 -10.21 16.20 -10.60
C LYS A 234 -8.79 15.72 -10.86
N LEU A 235 -8.60 14.97 -11.93
CA LEU A 235 -7.31 14.42 -12.33
C LEU A 235 -6.75 15.15 -13.55
N HIS A 236 -5.43 15.29 -13.57
CA HIS A 236 -4.66 15.64 -14.76
C HIS A 236 -3.86 14.40 -15.17
N THR A 237 -3.84 14.04 -16.46
CA THR A 237 -2.99 12.94 -16.92
C THR A 237 -1.52 13.29 -16.79
N SER A 238 -0.67 12.28 -16.55
CA SER A 238 0.78 12.48 -16.45
C SER A 238 1.35 13.09 -17.74
N PRO A 239 2.40 13.94 -17.64
CA PRO A 239 3.16 14.37 -18.80
C PRO A 239 3.76 13.18 -19.56
N ASP A 240 3.95 13.32 -20.88
CA ASP A 240 4.47 12.23 -21.73
C ASP A 240 5.93 11.85 -21.40
N ASP A 241 6.68 12.74 -20.76
CA ASP A 241 8.08 12.56 -20.35
C ASP A 241 8.23 12.11 -18.88
N MET A 242 7.12 11.86 -18.17
CA MET A 242 7.12 11.41 -16.78
C MET A 242 6.36 10.12 -16.61
N VAL A 243 7.01 9.12 -16.02
CA VAL A 243 6.40 7.86 -15.65
C VAL A 243 6.51 7.63 -14.13
N ARG A 244 5.47 7.07 -13.54
CA ARG A 244 5.51 6.66 -12.13
C ARG A 244 6.23 5.34 -11.93
N ALA A 245 6.05 4.41 -12.88
CA ALA A 245 6.57 3.05 -12.82
C ALA A 245 6.80 2.52 -14.24
N TRP A 246 7.59 1.45 -14.36
CA TRP A 246 7.87 0.77 -15.62
C TRP A 246 7.95 -0.73 -15.42
N VAL A 247 7.73 -1.50 -16.48
CA VAL A 247 7.86 -2.96 -16.47
C VAL A 247 9.30 -3.35 -16.09
N GLY A 248 9.44 -4.26 -15.10
CA GLY A 248 10.75 -4.62 -14.52
C GLY A 248 11.23 -3.66 -13.43
N GLY A 249 10.57 -2.53 -13.22
CA GLY A 249 10.83 -1.60 -12.12
C GLY A 249 10.33 -2.07 -10.77
N PHE A 250 9.94 -1.14 -9.92
CA PHE A 250 9.50 -1.40 -8.55
C PHE A 250 8.19 -0.68 -8.18
N GLY A 251 7.36 -0.33 -9.18
CA GLY A 251 6.07 0.34 -8.97
C GLY A 251 5.08 -0.42 -8.08
N TYR A 252 5.21 -1.74 -8.04
CA TYR A 252 4.41 -2.64 -7.20
C TYR A 252 4.83 -2.66 -5.73
N ALA A 253 6.06 -2.22 -5.41
CA ALA A 253 6.60 -2.18 -4.06
C ALA A 253 6.33 -0.82 -3.39
N LYS A 254 6.04 -0.84 -2.09
CA LYS A 254 5.77 0.38 -1.32
C LYS A 254 7.07 0.93 -0.73
N VAL A 255 7.89 1.51 -1.59
CA VAL A 255 9.24 2.03 -1.28
C VAL A 255 9.31 3.56 -1.45
N GLY A 256 10.09 4.23 -0.63
CA GLY A 256 10.23 5.69 -0.62
C GLY A 256 10.65 6.26 -1.97
N ALA A 257 11.50 5.55 -2.71
CA ALA A 257 11.99 5.95 -4.02
C ALA A 257 10.88 6.20 -5.07
N ASN A 258 9.70 5.60 -4.94
CA ASN A 258 8.58 5.81 -5.86
C ASN A 258 7.90 7.19 -5.69
N TYR A 259 8.07 7.84 -4.53
CA TYR A 259 7.26 9.02 -4.19
C TYR A 259 7.94 10.34 -4.54
N GLY A 260 9.24 10.45 -4.36
CA GLY A 260 9.99 11.66 -4.71
C GLY A 260 9.78 12.12 -6.16
N PRO A 261 9.95 11.23 -7.15
CA PRO A 261 9.76 11.58 -8.57
C PRO A 261 8.35 12.03 -8.94
N SER A 262 7.34 11.67 -8.15
CA SER A 262 5.94 12.07 -8.41
C SER A 262 5.59 13.50 -7.98
N LEU A 263 6.42 14.13 -7.15
CA LEU A 263 6.09 15.41 -6.52
C LEU A 263 6.00 16.56 -7.52
N MET A 264 6.87 16.59 -8.52
CA MET A 264 6.89 17.67 -9.52
C MET A 264 5.59 17.71 -10.32
N ALA A 265 5.21 16.59 -10.94
CA ALA A 265 3.97 16.50 -11.70
C ALA A 265 2.73 16.80 -10.83
N THR A 266 2.70 16.30 -9.61
CA THR A 266 1.60 16.57 -8.67
C THR A 266 1.51 18.04 -8.30
N LYS A 267 2.65 18.73 -8.08
CA LYS A 267 2.70 20.18 -7.80
C LYS A 267 2.17 20.99 -8.97
N GLU A 268 2.56 20.66 -10.19
CA GLU A 268 2.12 21.31 -11.41
C GLU A 268 0.61 21.13 -11.64
N ALA A 269 0.12 19.89 -11.48
CA ALA A 269 -1.31 19.62 -11.59
C ALA A 269 -2.14 20.44 -10.59
N ARG A 270 -1.67 20.51 -9.33
CA ARG A 270 -2.33 21.32 -8.29
C ARG A 270 -2.32 22.82 -8.61
N ALA A 271 -1.23 23.36 -9.13
CA ALA A 271 -1.13 24.74 -9.56
C ALA A 271 -2.13 25.07 -10.69
N ARG A 272 -2.57 24.06 -11.44
CA ARG A 272 -3.58 24.17 -12.51
C ARG A 272 -5.00 23.83 -12.04
N GLY A 273 -5.22 23.61 -10.74
CA GLY A 273 -6.54 23.34 -10.14
C GLY A 273 -6.98 21.87 -10.14
N PHE A 274 -6.08 20.95 -10.43
CA PHE A 274 -6.33 19.51 -10.32
C PHE A 274 -5.87 18.98 -8.96
N HIS A 275 -6.46 17.88 -8.50
CA HIS A 275 -6.16 17.33 -7.20
C HIS A 275 -5.02 16.31 -7.24
N GLN A 276 -4.96 15.50 -8.31
CA GLN A 276 -3.99 14.42 -8.48
C GLN A 276 -3.65 14.19 -9.97
N ILE A 277 -2.61 13.37 -10.19
CA ILE A 277 -2.23 12.88 -11.52
C ILE A 277 -2.91 11.53 -11.78
N LEU A 278 -3.51 11.35 -12.96
CA LEU A 278 -3.74 10.02 -13.51
C LEU A 278 -2.48 9.60 -14.27
N TRP A 279 -1.78 8.64 -13.69
CA TRP A 279 -0.54 8.11 -14.28
C TRP A 279 -0.85 7.22 -15.47
N LEU A 280 -0.34 7.60 -16.62
CA LEU A 280 -0.42 6.85 -17.86
C LEU A 280 0.90 6.14 -18.11
N TYR A 281 0.85 4.95 -18.74
CA TYR A 281 2.02 4.19 -19.11
C TYR A 281 2.02 3.82 -20.59
N GLY A 282 3.22 3.86 -21.19
CA GLY A 282 3.45 3.45 -22.57
C GLY A 282 2.84 4.39 -23.61
N LYS A 283 3.11 4.08 -24.88
CA LYS A 283 2.70 4.93 -26.01
C LYS A 283 1.18 5.02 -26.19
N ASN A 284 0.47 4.00 -25.73
CA ASN A 284 -0.98 3.92 -25.84
C ASN A 284 -1.70 4.57 -24.67
N GLY A 285 -0.97 5.14 -23.69
CA GLY A 285 -1.58 5.81 -22.55
C GLY A 285 -2.38 4.86 -21.65
N GLU A 286 -1.81 3.71 -21.27
CA GLU A 286 -2.44 2.75 -20.35
C GLU A 286 -2.69 3.42 -18.99
N CYS A 287 -3.93 3.38 -18.50
CA CYS A 287 -4.31 3.93 -17.21
C CYS A 287 -3.78 3.01 -16.08
N THR A 288 -3.07 3.59 -15.12
CA THR A 288 -2.45 2.82 -14.02
C THR A 288 -2.99 3.23 -12.66
N GLU A 289 -2.58 4.36 -12.12
CA GLU A 289 -2.96 4.84 -10.78
C GLU A 289 -3.34 6.32 -10.79
N ALA A 290 -4.22 6.71 -9.86
CA ALA A 290 -4.57 8.10 -9.58
C ALA A 290 -3.78 8.60 -8.36
N GLY A 291 -2.72 9.38 -8.59
CA GLY A 291 -1.78 9.78 -7.55
C GLY A 291 -1.11 8.57 -6.89
N ALA A 292 -1.39 8.34 -5.60
CA ALA A 292 -0.95 7.19 -4.82
C ALA A 292 -2.11 6.23 -4.50
N SER A 293 -3.13 6.16 -5.34
CA SER A 293 -4.33 5.34 -5.21
C SER A 293 -4.58 4.54 -6.47
N ASN A 294 -5.17 3.35 -6.34
CA ASN A 294 -5.59 2.58 -7.50
C ASN A 294 -6.78 3.24 -8.19
N PHE A 295 -6.81 3.18 -9.52
CA PHE A 295 -7.79 3.84 -10.35
C PHE A 295 -8.80 2.83 -10.90
N PHE A 296 -10.08 3.23 -10.91
CA PHE A 296 -11.22 2.40 -11.36
C PHE A 296 -12.12 3.21 -12.28
N VAL A 297 -12.68 2.53 -13.27
CA VAL A 297 -13.78 3.03 -14.08
C VAL A 297 -14.96 2.06 -14.02
N VAL A 298 -16.16 2.61 -14.06
CA VAL A 298 -17.41 1.86 -14.22
C VAL A 298 -18.02 2.29 -15.53
N TRP A 299 -18.18 1.37 -16.44
CA TRP A 299 -18.74 1.64 -17.76
C TRP A 299 -19.64 0.51 -18.27
N LYS A 300 -20.38 0.79 -19.34
CA LYS A 300 -21.07 -0.25 -20.12
C LYS A 300 -20.21 -0.67 -21.31
N THR A 301 -20.18 -1.98 -21.57
CA THR A 301 -19.69 -2.47 -22.86
C THR A 301 -20.63 -2.00 -23.97
N ARG A 302 -20.25 -2.18 -25.24
CA ARG A 302 -21.14 -1.84 -26.38
C ARG A 302 -22.38 -2.75 -26.43
N GLU A 303 -22.29 -3.94 -25.83
CA GLU A 303 -23.40 -4.90 -25.65
C GLU A 303 -24.29 -4.56 -24.44
N GLY A 304 -23.97 -3.48 -23.71
CA GLY A 304 -24.77 -2.99 -22.58
C GLY A 304 -24.43 -3.59 -21.21
N LYS A 305 -23.42 -4.47 -21.10
CA LYS A 305 -23.01 -5.08 -19.83
C LYS A 305 -22.21 -4.06 -18.99
N THR A 306 -22.59 -3.91 -17.72
CA THR A 306 -21.87 -3.02 -16.80
C THR A 306 -20.60 -3.70 -16.29
N GLN A 307 -19.46 -2.99 -16.34
CA GLN A 307 -18.17 -3.46 -15.84
C GLN A 307 -17.60 -2.50 -14.83
N VAL A 308 -16.93 -3.05 -13.78
CA VAL A 308 -16.00 -2.36 -12.90
C VAL A 308 -14.59 -2.78 -13.34
N VAL A 309 -13.85 -1.85 -13.90
CA VAL A 309 -12.54 -2.12 -14.52
C VAL A 309 -11.42 -1.41 -13.78
N THR A 310 -10.30 -2.10 -13.59
CA THR A 310 -9.07 -1.55 -13.03
C THR A 310 -7.84 -2.21 -13.67
N ALA A 311 -6.68 -1.56 -13.56
CA ALA A 311 -5.43 -2.10 -14.09
C ALA A 311 -5.05 -3.42 -13.39
N PRO A 312 -4.42 -4.37 -14.10
CA PRO A 312 -4.00 -5.66 -13.56
C PRO A 312 -2.74 -5.53 -12.71
N LEU A 313 -2.37 -6.60 -12.01
CA LEU A 313 -1.15 -6.64 -11.17
C LEU A 313 0.03 -7.39 -11.81
N ASP A 314 -0.20 -8.11 -12.89
CA ASP A 314 0.74 -9.04 -13.54
C ASP A 314 2.00 -8.35 -14.09
N ASP A 315 1.88 -7.13 -14.61
CA ASP A 315 2.99 -6.34 -15.13
C ASP A 315 3.77 -5.55 -14.06
N ARG A 316 3.33 -5.60 -12.80
CA ARG A 316 3.95 -4.93 -11.64
C ARG A 316 4.09 -3.41 -11.77
N LEU A 317 3.22 -2.77 -12.55
CA LEU A 317 3.21 -1.31 -12.70
C LEU A 317 2.52 -0.60 -11.55
N ILE A 318 1.53 -1.24 -10.92
CA ILE A 318 0.72 -0.64 -9.86
C ILE A 318 0.91 -1.34 -8.52
N LEU A 319 0.60 -0.62 -7.45
CA LEU A 319 0.59 -1.19 -6.11
C LEU A 319 -0.63 -2.11 -5.92
N ALA A 320 -0.41 -3.30 -5.35
CA ALA A 320 -1.48 -4.19 -4.90
C ALA A 320 -2.19 -3.59 -3.68
N GLY A 321 -3.15 -2.68 -3.92
CA GLY A 321 -3.84 -1.94 -2.86
C GLY A 321 -4.73 -2.85 -2.01
N VAL A 322 -4.65 -2.73 -0.67
CA VAL A 322 -5.54 -3.47 0.24
C VAL A 322 -6.99 -3.03 0.02
N THR A 323 -7.23 -1.72 -0.13
CA THR A 323 -8.57 -1.20 -0.47
C THR A 323 -9.01 -1.66 -1.86
N ARG A 324 -8.10 -1.67 -2.87
CA ARG A 324 -8.39 -2.22 -4.20
C ARG A 324 -8.87 -3.66 -4.14
N ASN A 325 -8.13 -4.53 -3.48
CA ASN A 325 -8.48 -5.93 -3.32
C ASN A 325 -9.84 -6.09 -2.62
N SER A 326 -10.09 -5.28 -1.59
CA SER A 326 -11.36 -5.31 -0.85
C SER A 326 -12.54 -4.85 -1.70
N VAL A 327 -12.37 -3.80 -2.51
CA VAL A 327 -13.37 -3.33 -3.49
C VAL A 327 -13.71 -4.43 -4.50
N LEU A 328 -12.68 -5.07 -5.08
CA LEU A 328 -12.88 -6.13 -6.07
C LEU A 328 -13.61 -7.34 -5.47
N ASN A 329 -13.25 -7.75 -4.25
CA ASN A 329 -13.90 -8.87 -3.58
C ASN A 329 -15.35 -8.56 -3.27
N LEU A 330 -15.66 -7.40 -2.69
CA LEU A 330 -17.06 -7.00 -2.41
C LEU A 330 -17.89 -6.84 -3.69
N ALA A 331 -17.28 -6.31 -4.76
CA ALA A 331 -17.98 -6.20 -6.04
C ALA A 331 -18.31 -7.58 -6.63
N ARG A 332 -17.37 -8.53 -6.57
CA ARG A 332 -17.60 -9.91 -7.04
C ARG A 332 -18.62 -10.66 -6.18
N GLU A 333 -18.62 -10.43 -4.88
CA GLU A 333 -19.53 -11.10 -3.93
C GLU A 333 -20.95 -10.50 -3.97
N ARG A 334 -21.03 -9.17 -3.93
CA ARG A 334 -22.33 -8.48 -3.64
C ARG A 334 -22.96 -7.82 -4.86
N LEU A 335 -22.22 -7.70 -5.96
CA LEU A 335 -22.70 -7.08 -7.21
C LEU A 335 -22.64 -8.03 -8.41
N ALA A 336 -22.44 -9.34 -8.21
CA ALA A 336 -22.27 -10.33 -9.28
C ALA A 336 -23.39 -10.32 -10.33
N GLU A 337 -24.63 -10.03 -9.92
CA GLU A 337 -25.81 -9.96 -10.81
C GLU A 337 -25.87 -8.65 -11.63
N GLU A 338 -25.16 -7.60 -11.20
CA GLU A 338 -25.25 -6.25 -11.76
C GLU A 338 -24.01 -5.85 -12.55
N VAL A 339 -22.83 -6.30 -12.11
CA VAL A 339 -21.55 -5.87 -12.70
C VAL A 339 -20.59 -7.04 -12.93
N GLU A 340 -19.83 -6.95 -13.97
CA GLU A 340 -18.64 -7.77 -14.21
C GLU A 340 -17.39 -7.06 -13.69
N VAL A 341 -16.62 -7.71 -12.84
CA VAL A 341 -15.34 -7.19 -12.33
C VAL A 341 -14.22 -7.62 -13.27
N VAL A 342 -13.52 -6.64 -13.86
CA VAL A 342 -12.51 -6.88 -14.88
C VAL A 342 -11.17 -6.26 -14.46
N GLU A 343 -10.15 -7.07 -14.37
CA GLU A 343 -8.77 -6.63 -14.17
C GLU A 343 -8.02 -6.78 -15.50
N ARG A 344 -7.80 -5.68 -16.20
CA ARG A 344 -7.13 -5.65 -17.49
C ARG A 344 -6.44 -4.31 -17.75
N LYS A 345 -5.52 -4.29 -18.70
CA LYS A 345 -5.02 -3.04 -19.28
C LYS A 345 -6.13 -2.34 -20.06
N TYR A 346 -6.21 -1.04 -19.91
CA TYR A 346 -7.09 -0.15 -20.66
C TYR A 346 -6.45 1.22 -20.78
N THR A 347 -6.81 1.95 -21.82
CA THR A 347 -6.16 3.20 -22.18
C THR A 347 -7.02 4.41 -21.85
N ILE A 348 -6.40 5.57 -21.79
CA ILE A 348 -7.15 6.83 -21.66
C ILE A 348 -8.08 7.07 -22.86
N ASP A 349 -7.70 6.60 -24.05
CA ASP A 349 -8.55 6.72 -25.24
C ASP A 349 -9.82 5.87 -25.10
N GLU A 350 -9.75 4.64 -24.52
CA GLU A 350 -10.95 3.86 -24.22
C GLU A 350 -11.89 4.59 -23.23
N VAL A 351 -11.33 5.31 -22.24
CA VAL A 351 -12.11 6.11 -21.29
C VAL A 351 -12.79 7.29 -22.00
N ILE A 352 -12.05 8.00 -22.87
CA ILE A 352 -12.58 9.11 -23.66
C ILE A 352 -13.69 8.63 -24.60
N GLU A 353 -13.48 7.53 -25.30
CA GLU A 353 -14.47 6.92 -26.20
C GLU A 353 -15.73 6.48 -25.42
N ALA A 354 -15.56 5.80 -24.31
CA ALA A 354 -16.68 5.39 -23.46
C ALA A 354 -17.49 6.59 -22.95
N ASN A 355 -16.82 7.70 -22.64
CA ASN A 355 -17.47 8.95 -22.23
C ASN A 355 -18.23 9.59 -23.41
N ALA A 356 -17.62 9.67 -24.57
CA ALA A 356 -18.24 10.25 -25.78
C ALA A 356 -19.46 9.44 -26.23
N GLU A 357 -19.46 8.12 -26.07
CA GLU A 357 -20.56 7.22 -26.36
C GLU A 357 -21.61 7.16 -25.22
N GLY A 358 -21.44 7.90 -24.13
CA GLY A 358 -22.35 7.88 -22.97
C GLY A 358 -22.33 6.58 -22.18
N ARG A 359 -21.29 5.77 -22.32
CA ARG A 359 -21.12 4.49 -21.64
C ARG A 359 -20.34 4.59 -20.31
N LEU A 360 -19.56 5.65 -20.10
CA LEU A 360 -18.84 5.88 -18.83
C LEU A 360 -19.84 6.31 -17.76
N ILE A 361 -19.98 5.50 -16.70
CA ILE A 361 -21.01 5.67 -15.67
C ILE A 361 -20.43 6.37 -14.45
N GLU A 362 -19.29 5.87 -13.94
CA GLU A 362 -18.63 6.34 -12.73
C GLU A 362 -17.11 6.15 -12.86
N SER A 363 -16.35 6.85 -12.04
CA SER A 363 -14.94 6.56 -11.81
C SER A 363 -14.58 6.90 -10.38
N PHE A 364 -13.65 6.15 -9.81
CA PHE A 364 -13.16 6.39 -8.45
C PHE A 364 -11.72 5.95 -8.28
N ALA A 365 -11.05 6.53 -7.29
CA ALA A 365 -9.76 6.10 -6.80
C ALA A 365 -9.93 5.37 -5.45
N SER A 366 -9.08 4.37 -5.18
CA SER A 366 -9.11 3.66 -3.89
C SER A 366 -7.73 3.59 -3.25
N GLY A 367 -7.67 3.89 -1.94
CA GLY A 367 -6.44 3.84 -1.15
C GLY A 367 -6.72 3.86 0.35
N THR A 368 -5.68 3.89 1.17
CA THR A 368 -5.85 3.99 2.63
C THR A 368 -6.20 5.41 3.06
N ALA A 369 -5.59 6.41 2.43
CA ALA A 369 -5.77 7.82 2.79
C ALA A 369 -7.11 8.37 2.31
N TYR A 370 -7.33 8.42 1.00
CA TYR A 370 -8.58 8.88 0.36
C TYR A 370 -9.71 7.85 0.38
N PHE A 371 -9.44 6.65 0.81
CA PHE A 371 -10.38 5.55 0.93
C PHE A 371 -11.02 5.14 -0.40
N VAL A 372 -12.27 5.50 -0.68
CA VAL A 372 -12.92 5.42 -2.00
C VAL A 372 -13.35 6.82 -2.37
N CYS A 373 -12.66 7.40 -3.34
CA CYS A 373 -12.83 8.80 -3.74
C CYS A 373 -13.35 8.89 -5.16
N PRO A 374 -14.58 9.40 -5.36
CA PRO A 374 -15.14 9.60 -6.69
C PRO A 374 -14.32 10.58 -7.52
N ILE A 375 -14.22 10.31 -8.81
CA ILE A 375 -13.56 11.16 -9.80
C ILE A 375 -14.61 11.79 -10.69
N SER A 376 -14.59 13.12 -10.80
CA SER A 376 -15.56 13.89 -11.60
C SER A 376 -14.98 14.42 -12.90
N LEU A 377 -13.65 14.48 -13.02
CA LEU A 377 -12.99 15.08 -14.19
C LEU A 377 -11.63 14.42 -14.43
N ILE A 378 -11.34 14.15 -15.68
CA ILE A 378 -9.98 13.82 -16.15
C ILE A 378 -9.62 14.83 -17.26
N HIS A 379 -8.55 15.61 -17.05
CA HIS A 379 -7.98 16.48 -18.07
C HIS A 379 -6.88 15.76 -18.83
N HIS A 380 -7.04 15.61 -20.13
CA HIS A 380 -6.07 14.96 -21.01
C HIS A 380 -5.79 15.81 -22.23
N ARG A 381 -4.52 16.23 -22.44
CA ARG A 381 -4.05 16.94 -23.64
C ARG A 381 -4.95 18.11 -24.09
N GLY A 382 -5.38 18.93 -23.13
CA GLY A 382 -6.21 20.11 -23.39
C GLY A 382 -7.72 19.85 -23.50
N SER A 383 -8.16 18.61 -23.29
CA SER A 383 -9.57 18.22 -23.31
C SER A 383 -10.02 17.66 -21.96
N ASP A 384 -11.26 17.94 -21.59
CA ASP A 384 -11.87 17.51 -20.33
C ASP A 384 -12.84 16.36 -20.57
N VAL A 385 -12.62 15.26 -19.84
CA VAL A 385 -13.53 14.13 -19.73
C VAL A 385 -14.35 14.30 -18.45
N GLN A 386 -15.59 14.75 -18.58
CA GLN A 386 -16.51 14.91 -17.46
C GLN A 386 -17.09 13.55 -17.08
N ILE A 387 -17.03 13.19 -15.82
CA ILE A 387 -17.49 11.89 -15.31
C ILE A 387 -18.62 12.10 -14.29
N PRO A 388 -19.74 11.39 -14.40
CA PRO A 388 -20.79 11.46 -13.40
C PRO A 388 -20.28 11.05 -12.02
N ALA A 389 -20.30 11.99 -11.07
CA ALA A 389 -19.80 11.76 -9.70
C ALA A 389 -20.91 11.81 -8.64
N GLY A 390 -22.18 11.70 -9.05
CA GLY A 390 -23.32 11.79 -8.16
C GLY A 390 -23.60 13.20 -7.65
N LYS A 391 -24.61 13.34 -6.77
CA LYS A 391 -24.97 14.62 -6.18
C LYS A 391 -23.84 15.09 -5.25
N GLY A 392 -23.36 16.31 -5.48
CA GLY A 392 -22.28 16.87 -4.64
C GLY A 392 -20.91 16.20 -4.79
N GLY A 393 -20.73 15.25 -5.73
CA GLY A 393 -19.46 14.55 -5.90
C GLY A 393 -19.26 13.36 -4.94
N GLU A 394 -20.32 12.86 -4.35
CA GLU A 394 -20.25 11.74 -3.38
C GLU A 394 -19.98 10.38 -4.02
N GLY A 395 -20.16 10.27 -5.34
CA GLY A 395 -20.04 9.06 -6.13
C GLY A 395 -21.37 8.61 -6.72
N GLY A 396 -21.30 7.78 -7.76
CA GLY A 396 -22.47 7.11 -8.30
C GLY A 396 -22.90 5.91 -7.43
N PRO A 397 -23.98 5.23 -7.82
CA PRO A 397 -24.59 4.16 -7.02
C PRO A 397 -23.63 3.00 -6.68
N ILE A 398 -22.76 2.60 -7.62
CA ILE A 398 -21.82 1.49 -7.41
C ILE A 398 -20.71 1.92 -6.45
N THR A 399 -20.11 3.09 -6.69
CA THR A 399 -19.07 3.69 -5.82
C THR A 399 -19.57 3.85 -4.39
N LEU A 400 -20.79 4.37 -4.20
CA LEU A 400 -21.38 4.58 -2.88
C LEU A 400 -21.64 3.26 -2.14
N ARG A 401 -22.15 2.23 -2.80
CA ARG A 401 -22.35 0.91 -2.17
C ARG A 401 -21.04 0.31 -1.70
N LEU A 402 -20.03 0.28 -2.55
CA LEU A 402 -18.69 -0.23 -2.22
C LEU A 402 -18.05 0.55 -1.06
N LYS A 403 -18.16 1.89 -1.08
CA LYS A 403 -17.69 2.76 0.00
C LYS A 403 -18.40 2.44 1.32
N ASN A 404 -19.72 2.35 1.32
CA ASN A 404 -20.52 2.14 2.52
C ASN A 404 -20.25 0.77 3.15
N TRP A 405 -20.21 -0.33 2.37
CA TRP A 405 -19.86 -1.66 2.91
C TRP A 405 -18.47 -1.67 3.57
N LEU A 406 -17.50 -1.02 2.97
CA LEU A 406 -16.16 -0.91 3.58
C LEU A 406 -16.18 -0.07 4.85
N VAL A 407 -16.97 1.00 4.92
CA VAL A 407 -17.19 1.80 6.13
C VAL A 407 -17.84 0.95 7.22
N ASP A 408 -18.88 0.20 6.88
CA ASP A 408 -19.60 -0.64 7.84
C ASP A 408 -18.71 -1.71 8.46
N ILE A 409 -17.84 -2.34 7.66
CA ILE A 409 -16.84 -3.31 8.14
C ILE A 409 -15.81 -2.63 9.06
N LYS A 410 -15.25 -1.50 8.62
CA LYS A 410 -14.19 -0.79 9.37
C LYS A 410 -14.66 -0.26 10.72
N TYR A 411 -15.88 0.22 10.79
CA TYR A 411 -16.45 0.80 12.00
C TYR A 411 -17.38 -0.14 12.77
N GLY A 412 -17.40 -1.45 12.40
CA GLY A 412 -18.07 -2.49 13.15
C GLY A 412 -19.61 -2.45 13.12
N ARG A 413 -20.18 -1.81 12.10
CA ARG A 413 -21.63 -1.95 11.80
C ARG A 413 -21.93 -3.29 11.15
N GLU A 414 -20.95 -3.87 10.47
CA GLU A 414 -20.97 -5.21 9.92
C GLU A 414 -19.81 -6.01 10.56
N GLU A 415 -20.10 -7.16 11.15
CA GLU A 415 -19.10 -8.10 11.62
C GLU A 415 -18.48 -8.81 10.42
N HIS A 416 -17.14 -8.69 10.26
CA HIS A 416 -16.43 -9.23 9.11
C HIS A 416 -15.01 -9.63 9.48
N PRO A 417 -14.45 -10.73 8.92
CA PRO A 417 -13.07 -11.17 9.21
C PRO A 417 -11.99 -10.14 8.89
N TRP A 418 -12.29 -9.15 8.06
CA TRP A 418 -11.34 -8.08 7.71
C TRP A 418 -11.15 -7.03 8.82
N GLY A 419 -12.06 -6.97 9.77
CA GLY A 419 -11.99 -6.04 10.91
C GLY A 419 -11.38 -6.72 12.14
N ILE A 420 -10.06 -6.71 12.27
CA ILE A 420 -9.37 -7.33 13.41
C ILE A 420 -9.56 -6.48 14.67
N VAL A 421 -10.24 -7.03 15.67
CA VAL A 421 -10.44 -6.35 16.96
C VAL A 421 -9.14 -6.38 17.76
N VAL A 422 -8.74 -5.22 18.26
CA VAL A 422 -7.58 -5.07 19.14
C VAL A 422 -8.03 -5.28 20.60
N SER A 423 -7.33 -6.14 21.35
CA SER A 423 -7.53 -6.26 22.78
C SER A 423 -7.10 -4.95 23.47
N GLU A 424 -7.95 -4.42 24.34
CA GLU A 424 -7.68 -3.22 25.13
C GLU A 424 -7.33 -3.56 26.60
N GLU A 425 -7.19 -4.86 26.90
CA GLU A 425 -6.78 -5.35 28.21
C GLU A 425 -5.27 -5.60 28.21
N HIS A 426 -4.57 -4.96 29.13
CA HIS A 426 -3.13 -5.16 29.45
C HIS A 426 -2.97 -5.71 30.85
#